data_d78d9338c8436ea37e9c634590bf3df5
#
_entry.id   d78d9338c8436ea37e9c634590bf3df5
#
_cell.length_a   1.000
_cell.length_b   1.000
_cell.length_c   1.000
_cell.angle_alpha   90.00
_cell.angle_beta   90.00
_cell.angle_gamma   90.00
#
_symmetry.space_group_name_H-M   'P 1'
#
loop_
_entity.id
_entity.type
_entity.pdbx_description
1 polymer ?
#
loop_
_entity_poly.entity_id
_entity_poly.type
_entity_poly.pdbx_seq_one_letter_code
_entity_poly.pdbx_strand_id
1 'polypeptide(L)'
;MSNNFKILVMGSTHGHEKIGLRVIEELKKLKIDTSLLDFEIGNPKASEQNVPFIESDLNRSFPGKEYGTYEEMRAFELSPKIKLAGLVIDIHSTNTTDLPDKSMLIVTKYDENTKEIIDIIKPPKVLYMKYKSDNALISQAKIGIAFEYGKDTSTEVLNATLYDIAEILIHFKITDKNPYITNKQNTSTETFEVYDAFKKDFSGPFTLSKNLKNFHIVNKGDVVCVADLDKQIIAEEDFIPILFGENRYTEILGFKARKLITTKVGPL
;
A
#
# COMPACT_ATOMS: atom_id res chain seq x y z
N MET A 1 2.29 -21.87 -16.31
CA MET A 1 2.48 -20.42 -16.39
C MET A 1 3.49 -20.12 -17.50
N SER A 2 3.31 -19.06 -18.29
CA SER A 2 4.19 -18.74 -19.42
C SER A 2 5.63 -18.51 -18.93
N ASN A 3 6.64 -18.89 -19.72
CA ASN A 3 8.08 -18.74 -19.43
C ASN A 3 8.57 -17.29 -19.17
N ASN A 4 7.66 -16.33 -19.02
CA ASN A 4 7.95 -14.90 -18.90
C ASN A 4 7.28 -14.23 -17.67
N PHE A 5 6.99 -14.96 -16.58
CA PHE A 5 6.45 -14.35 -15.38
C PHE A 5 7.60 -13.70 -14.59
N LYS A 6 7.63 -12.36 -14.60
CA LYS A 6 8.64 -11.55 -13.93
C LYS A 6 8.00 -10.78 -12.79
N ILE A 7 8.65 -10.79 -11.63
CA ILE A 7 8.29 -9.95 -10.47
C ILE A 7 9.15 -8.69 -10.48
N LEU A 8 8.51 -7.54 -10.36
CA LEU A 8 9.16 -6.25 -10.19
C LEU A 8 8.93 -5.75 -8.76
N VAL A 9 10.01 -5.62 -7.99
CA VAL A 9 9.97 -5.04 -6.64
C VAL A 9 10.41 -3.59 -6.72
N MET A 10 9.56 -2.71 -6.23
CA MET A 10 9.78 -1.27 -6.22
C MET A 10 9.90 -0.75 -4.80
N GLY A 11 10.77 0.20 -4.60
CA GLY A 11 10.93 0.90 -3.33
C GLY A 11 11.12 2.38 -3.54
N SER A 12 10.87 3.16 -2.49
CA SER A 12 11.04 4.62 -2.51
C SER A 12 10.19 5.33 -3.58
N THR A 13 8.95 4.88 -3.78
CA THR A 13 7.94 5.57 -4.57
C THR A 13 7.66 6.94 -3.97
N HIS A 14 7.57 7.03 -2.63
CA HIS A 14 7.78 8.27 -1.89
C HIS A 14 9.23 8.29 -1.38
N GLY A 15 9.99 9.32 -1.74
CA GLY A 15 11.44 9.34 -1.54
C GLY A 15 11.90 9.29 -0.08
N HIS A 16 11.07 9.72 0.88
CA HIS A 16 11.38 9.65 2.30
C HIS A 16 11.11 8.26 2.93
N GLU A 17 10.50 7.33 2.19
CA GLU A 17 10.22 5.97 2.64
C GLU A 17 11.38 5.03 2.26
N LYS A 18 12.17 4.62 3.25
CA LYS A 18 13.44 3.90 3.01
C LYS A 18 13.35 2.39 3.16
N ILE A 19 12.25 1.85 3.71
CA ILE A 19 12.11 0.41 3.93
C ILE A 19 12.25 -0.38 2.61
N GLY A 20 11.67 0.13 1.51
CA GLY A 20 11.76 -0.51 0.21
C GLY A 20 13.20 -0.63 -0.31
N LEU A 21 14.07 0.36 -0.05
CA LEU A 21 15.48 0.28 -0.42
C LEU A 21 16.22 -0.81 0.38
N ARG A 22 15.96 -0.90 1.69
CA ARG A 22 16.53 -1.95 2.57
C ARG A 22 16.08 -3.34 2.12
N VAL A 23 14.80 -3.50 1.76
CA VAL A 23 14.28 -4.77 1.23
C VAL A 23 14.98 -5.14 -0.07
N ILE A 24 15.11 -4.20 -1.01
CA ILE A 24 15.81 -4.43 -2.29
C ILE A 24 17.28 -4.84 -2.06
N GLU A 25 17.97 -4.19 -1.14
CA GLU A 25 19.36 -4.55 -0.79
C GLU A 25 19.47 -5.99 -0.27
N GLU A 26 18.56 -6.42 0.61
CA GLU A 26 18.54 -7.78 1.13
C GLU A 26 18.17 -8.81 0.05
N LEU A 27 17.16 -8.54 -0.77
CA LEU A 27 16.74 -9.45 -1.85
C LEU A 27 17.84 -9.64 -2.92
N LYS A 28 18.62 -8.61 -3.22
CA LYS A 28 19.76 -8.71 -4.15
C LYS A 28 20.83 -9.73 -3.70
N LYS A 29 20.93 -10.00 -2.40
CA LYS A 29 21.86 -11.00 -1.85
C LYS A 29 21.46 -12.45 -2.20
N LEU A 30 20.18 -12.67 -2.55
CA LEU A 30 19.67 -14.00 -2.92
C LEU A 30 20.17 -14.50 -4.28
N LYS A 31 20.83 -13.65 -5.07
CA LYS A 31 21.40 -14.00 -6.40
C LYS A 31 20.41 -14.67 -7.35
N ILE A 32 19.17 -14.20 -7.34
CA ILE A 32 18.12 -14.66 -8.25
C ILE A 32 18.36 -14.06 -9.65
N ASP A 33 17.98 -14.83 -10.67
CA ASP A 33 18.05 -14.39 -12.06
C ASP A 33 17.18 -13.12 -12.29
N THR A 34 17.78 -12.07 -12.80
CA THR A 34 17.11 -10.79 -13.11
C THR A 34 16.07 -10.89 -14.22
N SER A 35 16.05 -12.01 -14.97
CA SER A 35 14.96 -12.30 -15.90
C SER A 35 13.63 -12.61 -15.17
N LEU A 36 13.70 -13.09 -13.92
CA LEU A 36 12.57 -13.49 -13.09
C LEU A 36 12.24 -12.50 -11.99
N LEU A 37 13.26 -11.82 -11.43
CA LEU A 37 13.11 -10.83 -10.36
C LEU A 37 13.89 -9.58 -10.70
N ASP A 38 13.22 -8.44 -10.74
CA ASP A 38 13.83 -7.15 -11.04
C ASP A 38 13.52 -6.13 -9.95
N PHE A 39 14.33 -5.09 -9.88
CA PHE A 39 14.26 -4.06 -8.85
C PHE A 39 14.27 -2.67 -9.47
N GLU A 40 13.51 -1.75 -8.85
CA GLU A 40 13.44 -0.37 -9.29
C GLU A 40 13.31 0.59 -8.10
N ILE A 41 13.96 1.75 -8.19
CA ILE A 41 13.74 2.87 -7.27
C ILE A 41 12.69 3.77 -7.92
N GLY A 42 11.52 3.93 -7.29
CA GLY A 42 10.41 4.69 -7.84
C GLY A 42 10.81 6.14 -8.11
N ASN A 43 11.19 6.88 -7.08
CA ASN A 43 11.52 8.31 -7.15
C ASN A 43 12.96 8.59 -6.65
N PRO A 44 14.00 8.39 -7.48
CA PRO A 44 15.39 8.53 -7.04
C PRO A 44 15.73 9.94 -6.54
N LYS A 45 15.30 11.01 -7.23
CA LYS A 45 15.58 12.40 -6.79
C LYS A 45 14.95 12.71 -5.43
N ALA A 46 13.68 12.35 -5.24
CA ALA A 46 13.03 12.55 -3.95
C ALA A 46 13.68 11.70 -2.86
N SER A 47 14.16 10.48 -3.21
CA SER A 47 14.89 9.62 -2.30
C SER A 47 16.23 10.22 -1.85
N GLU A 48 17.00 10.80 -2.77
CA GLU A 48 18.26 11.51 -2.45
C GLU A 48 18.03 12.69 -1.52
N GLN A 49 16.96 13.46 -1.75
CA GLN A 49 16.60 14.63 -0.95
C GLN A 49 15.83 14.29 0.33
N ASN A 50 15.46 13.04 0.53
CA ASN A 50 14.64 12.56 1.65
C ASN A 50 13.31 13.31 1.81
N VAL A 51 12.65 13.59 0.68
CA VAL A 51 11.33 14.24 0.61
C VAL A 51 10.31 13.28 0.01
N PRO A 52 8.99 13.47 0.22
CA PRO A 52 7.99 12.58 -0.35
C PRO A 52 8.00 12.59 -1.89
N PHE A 53 8.14 13.76 -2.50
CA PHE A 53 8.22 13.99 -3.96
C PHE A 53 8.92 15.33 -4.23
N ILE A 54 9.26 15.59 -5.49
CA ILE A 54 9.91 16.85 -5.92
C ILE A 54 8.88 17.88 -6.34
N GLU A 55 7.96 17.53 -7.26
CA GLU A 55 6.97 18.46 -7.81
C GLU A 55 5.53 17.95 -7.62
N SER A 56 5.32 16.63 -7.70
CA SER A 56 4.01 16.00 -7.55
C SER A 56 4.14 14.58 -6.99
N ASP A 57 3.06 14.04 -6.42
CA ASP A 57 3.05 12.66 -5.91
C ASP A 57 3.20 11.65 -7.07
N LEU A 58 4.33 10.92 -7.10
CA LEU A 58 4.57 9.89 -8.11
C LEU A 58 3.44 8.84 -8.13
N ASN A 59 2.92 8.45 -6.95
CA ASN A 59 1.84 7.48 -6.83
C ASN A 59 0.45 8.03 -7.22
N ARG A 60 0.41 9.22 -7.81
CA ARG A 60 -0.77 9.86 -8.44
C ARG A 60 -0.50 10.28 -9.89
N SER A 61 0.71 10.02 -10.38
CA SER A 61 1.17 10.53 -11.69
C SER A 61 1.11 9.50 -12.81
N PHE A 62 0.78 8.24 -12.53
CA PHE A 62 0.68 7.19 -13.56
C PHE A 62 -0.56 7.35 -14.45
N PRO A 63 -0.45 6.98 -15.75
CA PRO A 63 0.68 6.32 -16.43
C PRO A 63 1.82 7.26 -16.83
N GLY A 64 1.78 8.52 -16.44
CA GLY A 64 2.79 9.52 -16.73
C GLY A 64 2.57 10.29 -18.03
N LYS A 65 3.47 11.25 -18.29
CA LYS A 65 3.54 12.07 -19.49
C LYS A 65 4.98 12.20 -19.93
N GLU A 66 5.21 12.17 -21.24
CA GLU A 66 6.55 12.38 -21.82
C GLU A 66 7.12 13.77 -21.47
N TYR A 67 6.23 14.76 -21.39
CA TYR A 67 6.53 16.14 -20.98
C TYR A 67 5.58 16.54 -19.86
N GLY A 68 6.13 16.87 -18.69
CA GLY A 68 5.34 17.20 -17.50
C GLY A 68 6.21 17.50 -16.29
N THR A 69 5.66 17.35 -15.11
CA THR A 69 6.42 17.41 -13.86
C THR A 69 7.46 16.29 -13.82
N TYR A 70 8.44 16.41 -12.93
CA TYR A 70 9.45 15.35 -12.76
C TYR A 70 8.80 13.99 -12.52
N GLU A 71 7.79 13.90 -11.66
CA GLU A 71 7.12 12.64 -11.36
C GLU A 71 6.22 12.14 -12.50
N GLU A 72 5.60 13.04 -13.28
CA GLU A 72 4.87 12.62 -14.48
C GLU A 72 5.81 12.00 -15.53
N MET A 73 6.99 12.60 -15.76
CA MET A 73 8.00 12.04 -16.65
C MET A 73 8.55 10.71 -16.10
N ARG A 74 8.81 10.64 -14.80
CA ARG A 74 9.27 9.40 -14.15
C ARG A 74 8.22 8.28 -14.24
N ALA A 75 6.94 8.57 -14.03
CA ALA A 75 5.85 7.62 -14.21
C ALA A 75 5.77 7.11 -15.67
N PHE A 76 5.98 8.01 -16.65
CA PHE A 76 6.03 7.64 -18.07
C PHE A 76 7.18 6.65 -18.36
N GLU A 77 8.39 6.89 -17.83
CA GLU A 77 9.54 5.99 -17.96
C GLU A 77 9.27 4.61 -17.32
N LEU A 78 8.62 4.58 -16.16
CA LEU A 78 8.36 3.34 -15.40
C LEU A 78 7.21 2.50 -15.98
N SER A 79 6.23 3.14 -16.61
CA SER A 79 4.99 2.50 -17.05
C SER A 79 5.18 1.29 -17.98
N PRO A 80 6.09 1.29 -18.96
CA PRO A 80 6.33 0.11 -19.78
C PRO A 80 6.84 -1.09 -18.96
N LYS A 81 7.75 -0.85 -18.01
CA LYS A 81 8.33 -1.88 -17.15
C LYS A 81 7.27 -2.50 -16.22
N ILE A 82 6.44 -1.64 -15.63
CA ILE A 82 5.32 -2.04 -14.77
C ILE A 82 4.31 -2.90 -15.53
N LYS A 83 3.93 -2.48 -16.75
CA LYS A 83 2.96 -3.22 -17.59
C LYS A 83 3.46 -4.57 -18.07
N LEU A 84 4.77 -4.71 -18.28
CA LEU A 84 5.40 -5.98 -18.70
C LEU A 84 5.55 -6.96 -17.55
N ALA A 85 5.64 -6.51 -16.31
CA ALA A 85 5.76 -7.38 -15.16
C ALA A 85 4.50 -8.24 -14.95
N GLY A 86 4.68 -9.48 -14.53
CA GLY A 86 3.60 -10.37 -14.11
C GLY A 86 3.00 -9.93 -12.77
N LEU A 87 3.88 -9.56 -11.83
CA LEU A 87 3.53 -9.01 -10.52
C LEU A 87 4.41 -7.79 -10.22
N VAL A 88 3.82 -6.74 -9.70
CA VAL A 88 4.51 -5.58 -9.16
C VAL A 88 4.26 -5.49 -7.66
N ILE A 89 5.34 -5.39 -6.89
CA ILE A 89 5.35 -5.20 -5.44
C ILE A 89 5.91 -3.81 -5.16
N ASP A 90 5.08 -2.88 -4.71
CA ASP A 90 5.49 -1.54 -4.30
C ASP A 90 5.60 -1.49 -2.77
N ILE A 91 6.74 -1.05 -2.23
CA ILE A 91 7.02 -1.10 -0.79
C ILE A 91 7.02 0.30 -0.23
N HIS A 92 6.04 0.56 0.63
CA HIS A 92 5.84 1.80 1.37
C HIS A 92 6.12 1.63 2.87
N SER A 93 6.27 2.73 3.57
CA SER A 93 6.31 2.77 5.03
C SER A 93 5.11 3.52 5.61
N THR A 94 4.66 3.04 6.75
CA THR A 94 3.64 3.73 7.54
C THR A 94 4.27 4.26 8.80
N ASN A 95 4.84 5.23 9.08
CA ASN A 95 5.53 5.66 10.32
C ASN A 95 4.68 5.54 11.62
N THR A 96 3.66 4.69 11.61
CA THR A 96 2.68 4.54 12.69
C THR A 96 2.90 3.32 13.59
N THR A 97 3.62 2.31 13.12
CA THR A 97 3.81 1.06 13.87
C THR A 97 5.15 0.37 13.57
N ASP A 98 5.71 -0.29 14.58
CA ASP A 98 6.85 -1.18 14.45
C ASP A 98 6.42 -2.66 14.39
N LEU A 99 5.11 -2.93 14.48
CA LEU A 99 4.56 -4.27 14.67
C LEU A 99 4.00 -4.83 13.35
N PRO A 100 4.50 -5.97 12.86
CA PRO A 100 4.03 -6.61 11.63
C PRO A 100 2.54 -7.01 11.66
N ASP A 101 1.97 -7.25 12.84
CA ASP A 101 0.55 -7.60 13.03
C ASP A 101 -0.42 -6.44 12.72
N LYS A 102 0.10 -5.23 12.57
CA LYS A 102 -0.65 -4.05 12.14
C LYS A 102 -0.43 -3.68 10.68
N SER A 103 0.34 -4.47 9.97
CA SER A 103 0.64 -4.25 8.56
C SER A 103 -0.59 -4.37 7.67
N MET A 104 -0.54 -3.67 6.54
CA MET A 104 -1.62 -3.65 5.55
C MET A 104 -1.06 -3.96 4.17
N LEU A 105 -1.85 -4.67 3.38
CA LEU A 105 -1.64 -4.79 1.94
C LEU A 105 -2.65 -3.90 1.23
N ILE A 106 -2.21 -3.06 0.31
CA ILE A 106 -3.09 -2.27 -0.55
C ILE A 106 -3.14 -2.91 -1.92
N VAL A 107 -4.34 -3.03 -2.48
CA VAL A 107 -4.62 -3.52 -3.83
C VAL A 107 -5.61 -2.60 -4.52
N THR A 108 -5.49 -2.43 -5.84
CA THR A 108 -6.45 -1.66 -6.66
C THR A 108 -7.35 -2.55 -7.51
N LYS A 109 -7.04 -3.85 -7.56
CA LYS A 109 -7.86 -4.91 -8.14
C LYS A 109 -8.06 -6.00 -7.09
N TYR A 110 -9.26 -6.58 -7.02
CA TYR A 110 -9.57 -7.64 -6.07
C TYR A 110 -10.15 -8.82 -6.84
N ASP A 111 -9.33 -9.36 -7.73
CA ASP A 111 -9.59 -10.52 -8.58
C ASP A 111 -8.90 -11.78 -8.05
N GLU A 112 -9.07 -12.91 -8.74
CA GLU A 112 -8.51 -14.19 -8.32
C GLU A 112 -6.97 -14.17 -8.23
N ASN A 113 -6.28 -13.47 -9.14
CA ASN A 113 -4.82 -13.37 -9.10
C ASN A 113 -4.34 -12.61 -7.86
N THR A 114 -5.02 -11.52 -7.51
CA THR A 114 -4.69 -10.74 -6.31
C THR A 114 -5.03 -11.50 -5.04
N LYS A 115 -6.16 -12.25 -5.03
CA LYS A 115 -6.53 -13.12 -3.90
C LYS A 115 -5.52 -14.24 -3.69
N GLU A 116 -4.99 -14.83 -4.76
CA GLU A 116 -3.91 -15.83 -4.67
C GLU A 116 -2.71 -15.28 -3.89
N ILE A 117 -2.25 -14.05 -4.18
CA ILE A 117 -1.17 -13.41 -3.43
C ILE A 117 -1.55 -13.18 -1.97
N ILE A 118 -2.78 -12.71 -1.71
CA ILE A 118 -3.28 -12.48 -0.35
C ILE A 118 -3.29 -13.79 0.44
N ASP A 119 -3.68 -14.89 -0.17
CA ASP A 119 -3.74 -16.22 0.46
C ASP A 119 -2.35 -16.81 0.76
N ILE A 120 -1.33 -16.44 -0.03
CA ILE A 120 0.06 -16.81 0.23
C ILE A 120 0.58 -16.09 1.48
N ILE A 121 0.49 -14.76 1.49
CA ILE A 121 1.11 -13.94 2.53
C ILE A 121 0.24 -13.72 3.76
N LYS A 122 -1.08 -13.89 3.68
CA LYS A 122 -2.05 -13.73 4.76
C LYS A 122 -1.81 -12.47 5.60
N PRO A 123 -1.86 -11.28 4.99
CA PRO A 123 -1.66 -10.05 5.74
C PRO A 123 -2.80 -9.84 6.74
N PRO A 124 -2.57 -9.19 7.89
CA PRO A 124 -3.64 -8.91 8.84
C PRO A 124 -4.79 -8.12 8.23
N LYS A 125 -4.47 -7.16 7.35
CA LYS A 125 -5.45 -6.31 6.68
C LYS A 125 -5.16 -6.16 5.20
N VAL A 126 -6.21 -6.13 4.41
CA VAL A 126 -6.18 -5.78 2.97
C VAL A 126 -7.07 -4.58 2.74
N LEU A 127 -6.54 -3.55 2.11
CA LEU A 127 -7.28 -2.40 1.61
C LEU A 127 -7.48 -2.52 0.10
N TYR A 128 -8.70 -2.83 -0.32
CA TYR A 128 -9.09 -2.76 -1.72
C TYR A 128 -9.45 -1.31 -2.07
N MET A 129 -8.51 -0.60 -2.66
CA MET A 129 -8.60 0.83 -2.95
C MET A 129 -9.33 1.06 -4.27
N LYS A 130 -10.65 1.31 -4.22
CA LYS A 130 -11.48 1.65 -5.38
C LYS A 130 -11.51 3.15 -5.66
N TYR A 131 -11.41 3.95 -4.60
CA TYR A 131 -11.54 5.39 -4.72
C TYR A 131 -10.29 6.01 -5.33
N LYS A 132 -10.43 6.66 -6.50
CA LYS A 132 -9.37 7.44 -7.20
C LYS A 132 -8.02 6.71 -7.29
N SER A 133 -8.04 5.41 -7.57
CA SER A 133 -6.82 4.59 -7.62
C SER A 133 -6.20 4.45 -9.01
N ASP A 134 -6.84 4.95 -10.06
CA ASP A 134 -6.43 4.73 -11.46
C ASP A 134 -5.03 5.24 -11.78
N ASN A 135 -4.60 6.29 -11.08
CA ASN A 135 -3.29 6.91 -11.25
C ASN A 135 -2.22 6.39 -10.27
N ALA A 136 -2.52 5.36 -9.49
CA ALA A 136 -1.54 4.72 -8.62
C ALA A 136 -0.62 3.78 -9.41
N LEU A 137 0.62 3.60 -8.94
CA LEU A 137 1.61 2.73 -9.54
C LEU A 137 1.07 1.30 -9.74
N ILE A 138 0.54 0.71 -8.68
CA ILE A 138 0.06 -0.67 -8.68
C ILE A 138 -1.17 -0.88 -9.57
N SER A 139 -1.93 0.18 -9.90
CA SER A 139 -3.08 0.09 -10.81
C SER A 139 -2.66 -0.18 -12.26
N GLN A 140 -1.43 0.19 -12.64
CA GLN A 140 -0.87 -0.02 -13.98
C GLN A 140 -0.40 -1.45 -14.22
N ALA A 141 -0.21 -2.23 -13.14
CA ALA A 141 0.28 -3.60 -13.19
C ALA A 141 -0.84 -4.60 -13.55
N LYS A 142 -0.45 -5.77 -14.08
CA LYS A 142 -1.36 -6.92 -14.23
C LYS A 142 -1.84 -7.38 -12.86
N ILE A 143 -0.90 -7.70 -11.98
CA ILE A 143 -1.12 -7.93 -10.56
C ILE A 143 -0.28 -6.88 -9.84
N GLY A 144 -0.89 -6.00 -9.06
CA GLY A 144 -0.22 -4.93 -8.34
C GLY A 144 -0.59 -4.96 -6.86
N ILE A 145 0.42 -5.00 -6.00
CA ILE A 145 0.25 -4.96 -4.55
C ILE A 145 1.18 -3.92 -3.95
N ALA A 146 0.73 -3.22 -2.91
CA ALA A 146 1.58 -2.34 -2.13
C ALA A 146 1.63 -2.79 -0.67
N PHE A 147 2.85 -2.87 -0.13
CA PHE A 147 3.10 -3.20 1.26
C PHE A 147 3.14 -1.92 2.09
N GLU A 148 2.34 -1.87 3.14
CA GLU A 148 2.25 -0.81 4.15
C GLU A 148 2.51 -1.42 5.53
N TYR A 149 3.71 -1.97 5.74
CA TYR A 149 3.98 -2.84 6.87
C TYR A 149 4.46 -2.12 8.13
N GLY A 150 4.87 -0.87 8.05
CA GLY A 150 5.24 -0.09 9.22
C GLY A 150 6.47 0.79 9.00
N LYS A 151 7.20 1.06 10.08
CA LYS A 151 8.28 2.04 10.09
C LYS A 151 9.55 1.58 9.37
N ASP A 152 10.21 2.53 8.69
CA ASP A 152 11.50 2.35 7.99
C ASP A 152 12.60 1.75 8.85
N THR A 153 12.63 2.10 10.14
CA THR A 153 13.70 1.71 11.07
C THR A 153 13.47 0.38 11.74
N SER A 154 12.27 -0.19 11.65
CA SER A 154 11.94 -1.46 12.32
C SER A 154 12.58 -2.66 11.63
N THR A 155 13.31 -3.45 12.38
CA THR A 155 13.86 -4.72 11.91
C THR A 155 12.77 -5.78 11.77
N GLU A 156 11.78 -5.77 12.64
CA GLU A 156 10.62 -6.68 12.58
C GLU A 156 9.81 -6.46 11.31
N VAL A 157 9.57 -5.20 10.94
CA VAL A 157 8.88 -4.84 9.70
C VAL A 157 9.70 -5.27 8.48
N LEU A 158 11.02 -5.02 8.48
CA LEU A 158 11.90 -5.47 7.41
C LEU A 158 11.84 -7.00 7.24
N ASN A 159 11.98 -7.75 8.33
CA ASN A 159 11.95 -9.21 8.29
C ASN A 159 10.59 -9.76 7.84
N ALA A 160 9.49 -9.17 8.30
CA ALA A 160 8.15 -9.58 7.86
C ALA A 160 7.93 -9.32 6.36
N THR A 161 8.37 -8.16 5.86
CA THR A 161 8.29 -7.82 4.43
C THR A 161 9.12 -8.78 3.58
N LEU A 162 10.36 -9.05 3.98
CA LEU A 162 11.25 -9.98 3.30
C LEU A 162 10.70 -11.40 3.31
N TYR A 163 10.14 -11.84 4.46
CA TYR A 163 9.53 -13.16 4.60
C TYR A 163 8.36 -13.32 3.62
N ASP A 164 7.43 -12.37 3.59
CA ASP A 164 6.25 -12.42 2.72
C ASP A 164 6.63 -12.37 1.23
N ILE A 165 7.63 -11.57 0.85
CA ILE A 165 8.13 -11.56 -0.53
C ILE A 165 8.78 -12.90 -0.88
N ALA A 166 9.57 -13.50 0.02
CA ALA A 166 10.17 -14.80 -0.23
C ALA A 166 9.11 -15.91 -0.39
N GLU A 167 8.02 -15.90 0.37
CA GLU A 167 6.88 -16.81 0.16
C GLU A 167 6.27 -16.64 -1.24
N ILE A 168 6.12 -15.41 -1.72
CA ILE A 168 5.68 -15.13 -3.10
C ILE A 168 6.69 -15.72 -4.11
N LEU A 169 8.00 -15.52 -3.90
CA LEU A 169 9.03 -16.04 -4.80
C LEU A 169 9.03 -17.57 -4.85
N ILE A 170 8.78 -18.24 -3.72
CA ILE A 170 8.65 -19.71 -3.65
C ILE A 170 7.42 -20.17 -4.44
N HIS A 171 6.28 -19.52 -4.22
CA HIS A 171 5.04 -19.85 -4.93
C HIS A 171 5.22 -19.82 -6.46
N PHE A 172 5.89 -18.79 -6.96
CA PHE A 172 6.20 -18.66 -8.39
C PHE A 172 7.44 -19.44 -8.84
N LYS A 173 8.03 -20.29 -7.96
CA LYS A 173 9.20 -21.13 -8.25
C LYS A 173 10.44 -20.35 -8.71
N ILE A 174 10.60 -19.13 -8.20
CA ILE A 174 11.77 -18.28 -8.44
C ILE A 174 12.90 -18.64 -7.47
N THR A 175 12.54 -19.08 -6.26
CA THR A 175 13.44 -19.68 -5.27
C THR A 175 12.78 -20.91 -4.63
N ASP A 176 13.54 -21.78 -4.00
CA ASP A 176 13.05 -22.99 -3.32
C ASP A 176 13.06 -22.85 -1.79
N LYS A 177 13.62 -21.75 -1.27
CA LYS A 177 13.80 -21.53 0.18
C LYS A 177 13.42 -20.12 0.57
N ASN A 178 12.84 -20.02 1.77
CA ASN A 178 12.70 -18.74 2.48
C ASN A 178 13.84 -18.61 3.52
N PRO A 179 14.83 -17.76 3.31
CA PRO A 179 15.93 -17.56 4.25
C PRO A 179 15.54 -16.64 5.41
N TYR A 180 14.38 -16.01 5.39
CA TYR A 180 13.96 -15.03 6.37
C TYR A 180 13.07 -15.64 7.44
N ILE A 181 13.11 -15.08 8.65
CA ILE A 181 12.31 -15.50 9.79
C ILE A 181 11.43 -14.32 10.21
N THR A 182 10.19 -14.60 10.52
CA THR A 182 9.25 -13.61 11.03
C THR A 182 8.53 -14.10 12.27
N ASN A 183 8.24 -13.19 13.18
CA ASN A 183 7.35 -13.43 14.33
C ASN A 183 5.88 -13.11 14.00
N LYS A 184 5.55 -12.91 12.73
CA LYS A 184 4.21 -12.62 12.26
C LYS A 184 3.27 -13.73 12.68
N GLN A 185 2.23 -13.38 13.43
CA GLN A 185 1.20 -14.35 13.80
C GLN A 185 0.25 -14.57 12.62
N ASN A 186 -0.12 -15.82 12.36
CA ASN A 186 -1.16 -16.17 11.40
C ASN A 186 -2.52 -15.73 11.94
N THR A 187 -2.91 -14.51 11.62
CA THR A 187 -4.25 -13.97 11.94
C THR A 187 -5.17 -14.15 10.73
N SER A 188 -6.46 -14.12 10.96
CA SER A 188 -7.44 -14.04 9.87
C SER A 188 -7.28 -12.69 9.16
N THR A 189 -7.16 -12.73 7.84
CA THR A 189 -7.11 -11.52 7.01
C THR A 189 -8.47 -10.80 7.02
N GLU A 190 -8.46 -9.52 7.35
CA GLU A 190 -9.62 -8.65 7.20
C GLU A 190 -9.48 -7.81 5.93
N THR A 191 -10.51 -7.82 5.08
CA THR A 191 -10.51 -7.05 3.83
C THR A 191 -11.51 -5.90 3.91
N PHE A 192 -11.06 -4.71 3.52
CA PHE A 192 -11.85 -3.48 3.52
C PHE A 192 -11.87 -2.89 2.10
N GLU A 193 -13.06 -2.67 1.56
CA GLU A 193 -13.24 -1.92 0.31
C GLU A 193 -13.31 -0.43 0.61
N VAL A 194 -12.34 0.32 0.13
CA VAL A 194 -12.30 1.78 0.23
C VAL A 194 -13.05 2.36 -0.95
N TYR A 195 -14.24 2.93 -0.70
CA TYR A 195 -15.17 3.36 -1.74
C TYR A 195 -15.26 4.87 -1.90
N ASP A 196 -14.87 5.66 -0.88
CA ASP A 196 -14.96 7.12 -0.89
C ASP A 196 -13.94 7.74 0.07
N ALA A 197 -13.85 9.06 0.07
CA ALA A 197 -13.08 9.84 1.03
C ALA A 197 -14.00 10.74 1.87
N PHE A 198 -13.64 10.94 3.12
CA PHE A 198 -14.30 11.93 3.97
C PHE A 198 -13.69 13.30 3.68
N LYS A 199 -14.41 14.12 2.91
CA LYS A 199 -13.93 15.44 2.48
C LYS A 199 -13.86 16.42 3.64
N LYS A 200 -12.89 17.33 3.58
CA LYS A 200 -12.72 18.42 4.51
C LYS A 200 -13.41 19.66 3.94
N ASP A 201 -14.69 19.83 4.25
CA ASP A 201 -15.51 20.96 3.77
C ASP A 201 -15.44 22.16 4.72
N PHE A 202 -14.27 22.39 5.33
CA PHE A 202 -14.00 23.50 6.22
C PHE A 202 -12.50 23.88 6.15
N SER A 203 -12.19 25.12 6.51
CA SER A 203 -10.82 25.64 6.63
C SER A 203 -10.43 25.70 8.11
N GLY A 204 -9.12 25.75 8.38
CA GLY A 204 -8.59 25.91 9.74
C GLY A 204 -8.28 24.59 10.45
N PRO A 205 -7.82 24.68 11.71
CA PRO A 205 -7.48 23.54 12.54
C PRO A 205 -8.74 22.76 12.91
N PHE A 206 -8.53 21.47 13.19
CA PHE A 206 -9.57 20.57 13.68
C PHE A 206 -8.95 19.50 14.57
N THR A 207 -9.79 18.87 15.37
CA THR A 207 -9.41 17.73 16.19
C THR A 207 -10.35 16.58 15.89
N LEU A 208 -9.79 15.40 15.58
CA LEU A 208 -10.58 14.20 15.39
C LEU A 208 -11.29 13.78 16.68
N SER A 209 -12.51 13.26 16.56
CA SER A 209 -13.23 12.70 17.69
C SER A 209 -12.40 11.62 18.39
N LYS A 210 -12.35 11.66 19.72
CA LYS A 210 -11.66 10.66 20.56
C LYS A 210 -12.21 9.24 20.35
N ASN A 211 -13.46 9.14 19.93
CA ASN A 211 -14.14 7.87 19.66
C ASN A 211 -13.84 7.34 18.23
N LEU A 212 -13.35 8.18 17.33
CA LEU A 212 -13.00 7.77 15.98
C LEU A 212 -11.69 6.97 16.01
N LYS A 213 -11.76 5.72 15.58
CA LYS A 213 -10.59 4.84 15.46
C LYS A 213 -10.58 4.20 14.10
N ASN A 214 -9.45 4.26 13.41
CA ASN A 214 -9.28 3.56 12.14
C ASN A 214 -9.64 2.07 12.29
N PHE A 215 -10.30 1.51 11.29
CA PHE A 215 -10.81 0.12 11.24
C PHE A 215 -11.98 -0.20 12.19
N HIS A 216 -12.58 0.77 12.87
CA HIS A 216 -13.77 0.59 13.69
C HIS A 216 -14.94 1.34 13.08
N ILE A 217 -16.15 0.79 13.19
CA ILE A 217 -17.33 1.42 12.61
C ILE A 217 -17.63 2.76 13.28
N VAL A 218 -17.96 3.74 12.44
CA VAL A 218 -18.55 5.02 12.80
C VAL A 218 -19.97 5.00 12.28
N ASN A 219 -20.96 5.24 13.15
CA ASN A 219 -22.35 5.21 12.76
C ASN A 219 -22.79 6.59 12.27
N LYS A 220 -23.81 6.63 11.45
CA LYS A 220 -24.50 7.86 11.08
C LYS A 220 -24.90 8.64 12.34
N GLY A 221 -24.55 9.92 12.38
CA GLY A 221 -24.80 10.82 13.51
C GLY A 221 -23.65 10.91 14.51
N ASP A 222 -22.65 10.03 14.46
CA ASP A 222 -21.45 10.13 15.29
C ASP A 222 -20.61 11.36 14.92
N VAL A 223 -19.99 12.00 15.91
CA VAL A 223 -19.05 13.10 15.68
C VAL A 223 -17.74 12.55 15.13
N VAL A 224 -17.36 13.00 13.94
CA VAL A 224 -16.11 12.65 13.24
C VAL A 224 -14.96 13.55 13.67
N CYS A 225 -15.19 14.86 13.69
CA CYS A 225 -14.20 15.84 14.17
C CYS A 225 -14.90 17.09 14.68
N VAL A 226 -14.14 17.91 15.40
CA VAL A 226 -14.52 19.27 15.82
C VAL A 226 -13.60 20.25 15.08
N ALA A 227 -14.19 21.13 14.27
CA ALA A 227 -13.51 22.19 13.55
C ALA A 227 -13.56 23.51 14.36
N ASP A 228 -13.03 24.58 13.80
CA ASP A 228 -13.04 25.91 14.41
C ASP A 228 -14.42 26.31 14.97
N LEU A 229 -14.42 27.07 16.07
CA LEU A 229 -15.61 27.53 16.78
C LEU A 229 -16.52 26.40 17.29
N ASP A 230 -15.93 25.28 17.69
CA ASP A 230 -16.63 24.09 18.20
C ASP A 230 -17.65 23.47 17.22
N LYS A 231 -17.51 23.74 15.93
CA LYS A 231 -18.36 23.14 14.91
C LYS A 231 -18.11 21.64 14.81
N GLN A 232 -19.08 20.85 15.25
CA GLN A 232 -19.05 19.41 15.10
C GLN A 232 -19.35 19.01 13.65
N ILE A 233 -18.50 18.16 13.09
CA ILE A 233 -18.70 17.49 11.81
C ILE A 233 -19.15 16.07 12.11
N ILE A 234 -20.31 15.69 11.63
CA ILE A 234 -20.97 14.42 11.93
C ILE A 234 -20.95 13.50 10.71
N ALA A 235 -20.99 12.20 10.96
CA ALA A 235 -21.13 11.19 9.93
C ALA A 235 -22.54 11.21 9.32
N GLU A 236 -22.64 11.30 8.00
CA GLU A 236 -23.90 11.27 7.27
C GLU A 236 -24.39 9.85 6.95
N GLU A 237 -23.49 8.87 7.05
CA GLU A 237 -23.70 7.43 6.82
C GLU A 237 -22.84 6.59 7.75
N ASP A 238 -23.12 5.29 7.87
CA ASP A 238 -22.24 4.33 8.54
C ASP A 238 -21.02 4.05 7.64
N PHE A 239 -19.83 4.12 8.22
CA PHE A 239 -18.60 3.79 7.50
C PHE A 239 -17.48 3.30 8.42
N ILE A 240 -16.47 2.67 7.86
CA ILE A 240 -15.23 2.32 8.58
C ILE A 240 -14.15 3.32 8.15
N PRO A 241 -13.60 4.12 9.08
CA PRO A 241 -12.53 5.06 8.79
C PRO A 241 -11.21 4.32 8.50
N ILE A 242 -10.55 4.73 7.42
CA ILE A 242 -9.25 4.22 7.00
C ILE A 242 -8.30 5.40 6.83
N LEU A 243 -7.11 5.32 7.45
CA LEU A 243 -6.06 6.30 7.33
C LEU A 243 -6.49 7.73 7.73
N PHE A 244 -7.45 7.87 8.64
CA PHE A 244 -7.80 9.17 9.20
C PHE A 244 -6.65 9.73 10.05
N GLY A 245 -6.40 11.05 9.91
CA GLY A 245 -5.35 11.75 10.65
C GLY A 245 -5.44 13.27 10.50
N GLU A 246 -5.13 14.03 11.55
CA GLU A 246 -5.29 15.49 11.59
C GLU A 246 -4.38 16.24 10.61
N ASN A 247 -3.18 15.72 10.37
CA ASN A 247 -2.17 16.35 9.50
C ASN A 247 -1.75 15.47 8.31
N ARG A 248 -2.60 14.52 7.91
CA ARG A 248 -2.26 13.54 6.89
C ARG A 248 -2.57 14.00 5.48
N TYR A 249 -3.66 14.74 5.31
CA TYR A 249 -4.15 15.22 4.02
C TYR A 249 -4.64 16.65 4.13
N THR A 250 -4.59 17.39 3.02
CA THR A 250 -5.07 18.77 2.93
C THR A 250 -6.58 18.86 2.71
N GLU A 251 -7.13 17.98 1.84
CA GLU A 251 -8.51 18.07 1.34
C GLU A 251 -9.47 17.04 1.95
N ILE A 252 -8.94 16.02 2.63
CA ILE A 252 -9.74 14.96 3.23
C ILE A 252 -9.29 14.69 4.67
N LEU A 253 -10.17 14.10 5.48
CA LEU A 253 -9.80 13.61 6.81
C LEU A 253 -9.23 12.18 6.76
N GLY A 254 -9.61 11.41 5.77
CA GLY A 254 -9.26 10.02 5.55
C GLY A 254 -10.22 9.38 4.56
N PHE A 255 -10.22 8.06 4.47
CA PHE A 255 -11.06 7.30 3.55
C PHE A 255 -12.20 6.59 4.26
N LYS A 256 -13.33 6.44 3.54
CA LYS A 256 -14.46 5.64 3.96
C LYS A 256 -14.38 4.25 3.36
N ALA A 257 -14.56 3.23 4.18
CA ALA A 257 -14.54 1.84 3.75
C ALA A 257 -15.71 1.04 4.33
N ARG A 258 -15.92 -0.14 3.74
CA ARG A 258 -16.76 -1.19 4.27
C ARG A 258 -15.99 -2.51 4.35
N LYS A 259 -16.27 -3.33 5.33
CA LYS A 259 -15.66 -4.65 5.47
C LYS A 259 -16.24 -5.60 4.42
N LEU A 260 -15.39 -6.25 3.64
CA LEU A 260 -15.82 -7.33 2.75
C LEU A 260 -15.93 -8.62 3.57
N ILE A 261 -17.12 -9.20 3.54
CA ILE A 261 -17.34 -10.52 4.15
C ILE A 261 -16.80 -11.55 3.16
N THR A 262 -15.65 -12.14 3.46
CA THR A 262 -15.17 -13.33 2.74
C THR A 262 -16.05 -14.50 3.17
N THR A 263 -17.07 -14.80 2.39
CA THR A 263 -17.74 -16.11 2.50
C THR A 263 -16.69 -17.15 2.14
N LYS A 264 -16.26 -17.95 3.12
CA LYS A 264 -15.54 -19.18 2.84
C LYS A 264 -16.49 -20.01 1.97
N VAL A 265 -16.20 -20.14 0.69
CA VAL A 265 -16.78 -21.21 -0.11
C VAL A 265 -16.17 -22.46 0.49
N GLY A 266 -16.97 -23.20 1.26
CA GLY A 266 -16.57 -24.51 1.75
C GLY A 266 -16.23 -25.43 0.57
N PRO A 267 -15.34 -26.41 0.74
CA PRO A 267 -15.09 -27.38 -0.30
C PRO A 267 -16.40 -28.10 -0.66
N LEU A 268 -16.72 -28.09 -1.96
CA LEU A 268 -17.76 -28.96 -2.54
C LEU A 268 -17.35 -30.43 -2.40
#